data_85a944b5c49ed2e299bedc69be745eb6
#
_entry.id   85a944b5c49ed2e299bedc69be745eb6
#
_cell.length_a   1.000
_cell.length_b   1.000
_cell.length_c   1.000
_cell.angle_alpha   90.00
_cell.angle_beta   90.00
_cell.angle_gamma   90.00
#
_symmetry.space_group_name_H-M   'P 1'
#
loop_
_entity.id
_entity.type
_entity.pdbx_description
1 polymer ?
#
loop_
_entity_poly.entity_id
_entity_poly.type
_entity_poly.pdbx_seq_one_letter_code
_entity_poly.pdbx_strand_id
1 'polypeptide(L)'
;MMKKFFSALAFALTLMIFNVGAALAATVAVVLDTPAGMFSEPEKVNANLQETLDKIFTDKTNYSFLPIEDANAYIQIYREEHDLITSMNNEDGYVVLKPLKKEDYANLCNYFGADYLIYVNVTSSIPKFSGGFFTASQSVNVTTDFRIWQNGKNDFAYMKRSSMKGKSTTVYAGGVGSSTHAIEKGLKKGLQEIEKEAPKIRAAMNG
;
A
#
# COMPACT_ATOMS: atom_id res chain seq x y z
N MET A 1 28.84 13.38 4.56
CA MET A 1 28.14 12.61 5.62
C MET A 1 27.40 13.47 6.64
N MET A 2 27.83 14.68 7.02
CA MET A 2 27.17 15.51 8.05
C MET A 2 25.81 16.10 7.68
N LYS A 3 25.46 16.32 6.41
CA LYS A 3 24.18 16.93 6.02
C LYS A 3 22.96 16.02 6.18
N LYS A 4 23.14 14.69 6.16
CA LYS A 4 22.04 13.72 6.37
C LYS A 4 21.65 13.56 7.86
N PHE A 5 22.57 13.80 8.78
CA PHE A 5 22.31 13.75 10.21
C PHE A 5 21.46 14.91 10.73
N PHE A 6 21.58 16.09 10.14
CA PHE A 6 20.80 17.26 10.55
C PHE A 6 19.34 17.18 10.15
N SER A 7 19.00 16.49 9.04
CA SER A 7 17.62 16.31 8.59
C SER A 7 16.84 15.38 9.52
N ALA A 8 17.46 14.29 9.99
CA ALA A 8 16.84 13.34 10.92
C ALA A 8 16.61 13.96 12.31
N LEU A 9 17.54 14.81 12.78
CA LEU A 9 17.43 15.47 14.08
C LEU A 9 16.35 16.56 14.09
N ALA A 10 16.16 17.28 12.99
CA ALA A 10 15.12 18.30 12.86
C ALA A 10 13.71 17.68 12.87
N PHE A 11 13.54 16.49 12.28
CA PHE A 11 12.26 15.79 12.27
C PHE A 11 11.87 15.26 13.66
N ALA A 12 12.86 14.77 14.43
CA ALA A 12 12.63 14.30 15.80
C ALA A 12 12.28 15.45 16.77
N LEU A 13 12.78 16.66 16.56
CA LEU A 13 12.52 17.80 17.47
C LEU A 13 11.13 18.41 17.26
N THR A 14 10.54 18.30 16.07
CA THR A 14 9.19 18.87 15.78
C THR A 14 8.07 18.04 16.43
N LEU A 15 8.33 16.79 16.79
CA LEU A 15 7.36 15.88 17.43
C LEU A 15 7.24 16.08 18.96
N MET A 16 8.11 16.87 19.60
CA MET A 16 8.13 16.98 21.07
C MET A 16 7.30 18.13 21.66
N ILE A 17 6.56 18.95 20.89
CA ILE A 17 5.96 20.20 21.41
C ILE A 17 4.43 20.11 21.67
N PHE A 18 3.78 18.99 21.38
CA PHE A 18 2.32 18.88 21.62
C PHE A 18 1.96 17.83 22.68
N ASN A 19 2.37 18.05 23.93
CA ASN A 19 1.87 17.25 25.06
C ASN A 19 1.18 18.15 26.08
N VAL A 20 -0.10 18.43 25.91
CA VAL A 20 -0.99 18.83 27.01
C VAL A 20 -2.36 18.16 26.82
N GLY A 21 -2.57 17.03 27.48
CA GLY A 21 -3.89 16.64 28.00
C GLY A 21 -5.00 16.20 27.04
N ALA A 22 -4.75 16.05 25.74
CA ALA A 22 -5.65 15.34 24.84
C ALA A 22 -5.14 13.88 24.70
N ALA A 23 -6.02 12.91 24.70
CA ALA A 23 -5.65 11.56 24.29
C ALA A 23 -4.98 11.69 22.90
N LEU A 24 -3.68 11.41 22.83
CA LEU A 24 -2.92 11.57 21.59
C LEU A 24 -3.54 10.63 20.56
N ALA A 25 -3.91 11.19 19.40
CA ALA A 25 -4.34 10.38 18.29
C ALA A 25 -3.23 9.38 17.93
N ALA A 26 -3.60 8.12 17.76
CA ALA A 26 -2.65 7.08 17.39
C ALA A 26 -2.04 7.39 16.02
N THR A 27 -0.72 7.33 15.91
CA THR A 27 0.00 7.58 14.66
C THR A 27 -0.11 6.35 13.75
N VAL A 28 -0.54 6.56 12.52
CA VAL A 28 -0.73 5.50 11.51
C VAL A 28 0.14 5.78 10.29
N ALA A 29 1.06 4.87 10.01
CA ALA A 29 1.78 4.86 8.75
C ALA A 29 1.01 3.98 7.75
N VAL A 30 0.98 4.41 6.48
CA VAL A 30 0.32 3.66 5.40
C VAL A 30 1.33 3.41 4.30
N VAL A 31 1.55 2.15 3.99
CA VAL A 31 2.49 1.70 2.96
C VAL A 31 1.74 0.96 1.86
N LEU A 32 1.89 1.41 0.62
CA LEU A 32 1.50 0.69 -0.57
C LEU A 32 2.76 0.04 -1.19
N ASP A 33 2.91 -1.24 -0.92
CA ASP A 33 4.09 -2.00 -1.30
C ASP A 33 3.84 -2.79 -2.59
N THR A 34 4.45 -2.35 -3.66
CA THR A 34 4.26 -2.90 -5.01
C THR A 34 5.56 -2.88 -5.80
N PRO A 35 5.74 -3.80 -6.76
CA PRO A 35 6.84 -3.69 -7.70
C PRO A 35 6.86 -2.34 -8.43
N ALA A 36 8.04 -1.79 -8.64
CA ALA A 36 8.20 -0.56 -9.42
C ALA A 36 7.57 -0.72 -10.82
N GLY A 37 6.88 0.33 -11.29
CA GLY A 37 6.25 0.35 -12.61
C GLY A 37 4.95 -0.45 -12.73
N MET A 38 4.40 -0.99 -11.63
CA MET A 38 3.13 -1.73 -11.65
C MET A 38 1.94 -0.85 -12.05
N PHE A 39 1.97 0.44 -11.76
CA PHE A 39 0.90 1.39 -12.06
C PHE A 39 1.36 2.44 -13.07
N SER A 40 0.46 2.86 -13.95
CA SER A 40 0.69 3.97 -14.87
C SER A 40 0.53 5.33 -14.20
N GLU A 41 -0.34 5.42 -13.20
CA GLU A 41 -0.67 6.63 -12.45
C GLU A 41 -0.58 6.37 -10.93
N PRO A 42 0.65 6.28 -10.35
CA PRO A 42 0.82 5.96 -8.92
C PRO A 42 0.12 6.95 -7.98
N GLU A 43 0.11 8.24 -8.32
CA GLU A 43 -0.56 9.29 -7.55
C GLU A 43 -2.08 9.05 -7.46
N LYS A 44 -2.70 8.60 -8.55
CA LYS A 44 -4.12 8.25 -8.58
C LYS A 44 -4.43 7.00 -7.74
N VAL A 45 -3.49 6.07 -7.70
CA VAL A 45 -3.61 4.87 -6.86
C VAL A 45 -3.51 5.25 -5.38
N ASN A 46 -2.56 6.12 -5.00
CA ASN A 46 -2.44 6.66 -3.65
C ASN A 46 -3.71 7.41 -3.24
N ALA A 47 -4.26 8.25 -4.13
CA ALA A 47 -5.53 8.97 -3.89
C ALA A 47 -6.71 8.00 -3.67
N ASN A 48 -6.82 6.92 -4.44
CA ASN A 48 -7.85 5.88 -4.24
C ASN A 48 -7.68 5.15 -2.91
N LEU A 49 -6.43 4.88 -2.50
CA LEU A 49 -6.15 4.28 -1.20
C LEU A 49 -6.53 5.24 -0.08
N GLN A 50 -6.14 6.51 -0.17
CA GLN A 50 -6.51 7.55 0.80
C GLN A 50 -8.03 7.69 0.92
N GLU A 51 -8.76 7.74 -0.20
CA GLU A 51 -10.24 7.79 -0.21
C GLU A 51 -10.84 6.57 0.53
N THR A 52 -10.28 5.37 0.31
CA THR A 52 -10.71 4.15 1.00
C THR A 52 -10.46 4.26 2.50
N LEU A 53 -9.29 4.73 2.92
CA LEU A 53 -8.96 4.92 4.33
C LEU A 53 -9.86 5.97 4.99
N ASP A 54 -10.17 7.06 4.30
CA ASP A 54 -11.09 8.10 4.78
C ASP A 54 -12.51 7.56 5.04
N LYS A 55 -12.96 6.59 4.24
CA LYS A 55 -14.24 5.90 4.46
C LYS A 55 -14.17 4.87 5.58
N ILE A 56 -13.03 4.20 5.74
CA ILE A 56 -12.81 3.26 6.85
C ILE A 56 -12.72 4.02 8.18
N PHE A 57 -11.93 5.09 8.23
CA PHE A 57 -11.64 5.88 9.42
C PHE A 57 -12.39 7.21 9.38
N THR A 58 -13.70 7.16 9.59
CA THR A 58 -14.58 8.36 9.56
C THR A 58 -14.32 9.32 10.70
N ASP A 59 -13.90 8.79 11.86
CA ASP A 59 -13.48 9.59 13.02
C ASP A 59 -11.96 9.80 12.99
N LYS A 60 -11.53 10.94 12.44
CA LYS A 60 -10.12 11.32 12.31
C LYS A 60 -9.50 11.84 13.62
N THR A 61 -10.29 12.01 14.68
CA THR A 61 -9.76 12.54 15.95
C THR A 61 -8.89 11.54 16.69
N ASN A 62 -9.11 10.23 16.45
CA ASN A 62 -8.40 9.15 17.12
C ASN A 62 -7.15 8.68 16.35
N TYR A 63 -6.94 9.12 15.10
CA TYR A 63 -5.86 8.67 14.25
C TYR A 63 -5.19 9.81 13.49
N SER A 64 -3.87 9.85 13.52
CA SER A 64 -3.04 10.77 12.75
C SER A 64 -2.30 9.99 11.66
N PHE A 65 -2.67 10.19 10.40
CA PHE A 65 -2.06 9.50 9.26
C PHE A 65 -0.82 10.24 8.78
N LEU A 66 0.26 9.49 8.57
CA LEU A 66 1.46 10.02 7.89
C LEU A 66 1.22 10.08 6.37
N PRO A 67 1.91 10.98 5.64
CA PRO A 67 1.83 11.05 4.18
C PRO A 67 2.19 9.70 3.53
N ILE A 68 1.31 9.21 2.65
CA ILE A 68 1.49 7.90 1.98
C ILE A 68 2.74 7.91 1.10
N GLU A 69 3.02 9.02 0.45
CA GLU A 69 4.16 9.17 -0.47
C GLU A 69 5.50 8.96 0.25
N ASP A 70 5.65 9.53 1.45
CA ASP A 70 6.87 9.41 2.25
C ASP A 70 7.08 7.95 2.70
N ALA A 71 6.00 7.29 3.13
CA ALA A 71 6.03 5.91 3.55
C ALA A 71 6.33 4.96 2.37
N ASN A 72 5.78 5.23 1.18
CA ASN A 72 6.03 4.46 -0.03
C ASN A 72 7.47 4.63 -0.54
N ALA A 73 8.04 5.82 -0.43
CA ALA A 73 9.44 6.04 -0.78
C ALA A 73 10.38 5.23 0.14
N TYR A 74 10.08 5.21 1.44
CA TYR A 74 10.90 4.50 2.40
C TYR A 74 10.84 2.98 2.28
N ILE A 75 9.67 2.38 1.99
CA ILE A 75 9.57 0.92 1.86
C ILE A 75 10.45 0.39 0.71
N GLN A 76 10.63 1.15 -0.36
CA GLN A 76 11.51 0.75 -1.46
C GLN A 76 12.97 0.71 -0.99
N ILE A 77 13.41 1.75 -0.27
CA ILE A 77 14.75 1.80 0.31
C ILE A 77 14.96 0.66 1.31
N TYR A 78 13.99 0.43 2.20
CA TYR A 78 14.03 -0.66 3.19
C TYR A 78 14.20 -2.02 2.50
N ARG A 79 13.47 -2.26 1.43
CA ARG A 79 13.55 -3.52 0.67
C ARG A 79 14.91 -3.72 0.01
N GLU A 80 15.49 -2.66 -0.54
CA GLU A 80 16.85 -2.69 -1.13
C GLU A 80 17.91 -2.99 -0.07
N GLU A 81 17.85 -2.30 1.08
CA GLU A 81 18.82 -2.46 2.17
C GLU A 81 18.77 -3.85 2.83
N HIS A 82 17.63 -4.54 2.76
CA HIS A 82 17.43 -5.86 3.39
C HIS A 82 17.35 -7.02 2.39
N ASP A 83 17.74 -6.81 1.14
CA ASP A 83 17.69 -7.83 0.08
C ASP A 83 16.30 -8.46 -0.08
N LEU A 84 15.24 -7.65 0.07
CA LEU A 84 13.84 -8.08 -0.03
C LEU A 84 13.26 -7.93 -1.44
N ILE A 85 14.09 -7.60 -2.41
CA ILE A 85 13.76 -7.55 -3.84
C ILE A 85 14.50 -8.68 -4.53
N THR A 86 13.79 -9.50 -5.28
CA THR A 86 14.40 -10.50 -6.16
C THR A 86 14.14 -10.08 -7.59
N SER A 87 15.19 -9.72 -8.31
CA SER A 87 15.10 -9.64 -9.77
C SER A 87 15.10 -11.08 -10.31
N MET A 88 14.01 -11.53 -10.90
CA MET A 88 14.07 -12.70 -11.74
C MET A 88 14.81 -12.32 -13.03
N ASN A 89 15.92 -12.99 -13.31
CA ASN A 89 16.62 -12.90 -14.59
C ASN A 89 15.81 -13.61 -15.71
N ASN A 90 14.54 -13.31 -15.81
CA ASN A 90 13.69 -13.76 -16.89
C ASN A 90 13.70 -12.68 -17.95
N GLU A 91 13.66 -13.04 -19.21
CA GLU A 91 13.58 -12.12 -20.35
C GLU A 91 12.46 -11.06 -20.22
N ASP A 92 11.49 -11.32 -19.34
CA ASP A 92 10.34 -10.46 -19.08
C ASP A 92 10.56 -9.40 -17.97
N GLY A 93 11.68 -9.39 -17.26
CA GLY A 93 12.07 -8.35 -16.30
C GLY A 93 11.15 -8.18 -15.08
N TYR A 94 10.42 -9.22 -14.68
CA TYR A 94 9.54 -9.13 -13.51
C TYR A 94 10.31 -9.01 -12.20
N VAL A 95 9.99 -8.00 -11.42
CA VAL A 95 10.47 -7.82 -10.05
C VAL A 95 9.53 -8.56 -9.10
N VAL A 96 10.09 -9.45 -8.27
CA VAL A 96 9.35 -10.15 -7.24
C VAL A 96 9.76 -9.60 -5.87
N LEU A 97 8.79 -9.14 -5.11
CA LEU A 97 8.98 -8.70 -3.74
C LEU A 97 8.91 -9.90 -2.80
N LYS A 98 9.95 -10.10 -1.99
CA LYS A 98 9.93 -11.12 -0.93
C LYS A 98 8.90 -10.72 0.14
N PRO A 99 8.18 -11.70 0.74
CA PRO A 99 7.27 -11.40 1.83
C PRO A 99 8.01 -10.79 3.04
N LEU A 100 7.42 -9.77 3.65
CA LEU A 100 7.92 -9.22 4.91
C LEU A 100 7.62 -10.20 6.06
N LYS A 101 8.58 -10.30 6.99
CA LYS A 101 8.43 -11.02 8.27
C LYS A 101 7.85 -10.09 9.33
N LYS A 102 7.43 -10.64 10.48
CA LYS A 102 6.91 -9.83 11.59
C LYS A 102 7.89 -8.76 12.07
N GLU A 103 9.17 -9.09 12.10
CA GLU A 103 10.24 -8.15 12.46
C GLU A 103 10.33 -6.95 11.52
N ASP A 104 10.06 -7.12 10.22
CA ASP A 104 10.07 -6.03 9.24
C ASP A 104 8.93 -5.04 9.51
N TYR A 105 7.73 -5.53 9.87
CA TYR A 105 6.61 -4.65 10.25
C TYR A 105 6.92 -3.83 11.50
N ALA A 106 7.54 -4.45 12.51
CA ALA A 106 7.96 -3.76 13.72
C ALA A 106 9.03 -2.69 13.41
N ASN A 107 10.03 -3.02 12.58
CA ASN A 107 11.07 -2.09 12.16
C ASN A 107 10.50 -0.89 11.40
N LEU A 108 9.56 -1.13 10.47
CA LEU A 108 8.88 -0.06 9.74
C LEU A 108 8.06 0.84 10.68
N CYS A 109 7.28 0.26 11.61
CA CYS A 109 6.55 1.03 12.61
C CYS A 109 7.48 1.91 13.45
N ASN A 110 8.59 1.33 13.93
CA ASN A 110 9.58 2.06 14.74
C ASN A 110 10.25 3.19 13.94
N TYR A 111 10.56 2.95 12.68
CA TYR A 111 11.11 3.98 11.80
C TYR A 111 10.18 5.17 11.62
N PHE A 112 8.89 4.90 11.41
CA PHE A 112 7.88 5.93 11.25
C PHE A 112 7.42 6.55 12.58
N GLY A 113 7.83 6.01 13.73
CA GLY A 113 7.28 6.40 15.03
C GLY A 113 5.77 6.15 15.11
N ALA A 114 5.27 5.10 14.44
CA ALA A 114 3.87 4.82 14.30
C ALA A 114 3.38 3.77 15.31
N ASP A 115 2.15 3.94 15.81
CA ASP A 115 1.46 2.96 16.64
C ASP A 115 0.89 1.83 15.80
N TYR A 116 0.49 2.15 14.56
CA TYR A 116 -0.04 1.21 13.58
C TYR A 116 0.63 1.38 12.22
N LEU A 117 0.85 0.26 11.54
CA LEU A 117 1.25 0.23 10.14
C LEU A 117 0.15 -0.44 9.32
N ILE A 118 -0.50 0.31 8.45
CA ILE A 118 -1.38 -0.22 7.42
C ILE A 118 -0.49 -0.57 6.21
N TYR A 119 -0.38 -1.84 5.94
CA TYR A 119 0.43 -2.36 4.85
C TYR A 119 -0.47 -2.97 3.78
N VAL A 120 -0.37 -2.44 2.57
CA VAL A 120 -1.14 -2.87 1.41
C VAL A 120 -0.17 -3.41 0.36
N ASN A 121 -0.11 -4.72 0.20
CA ASN A 121 0.67 -5.34 -0.87
C ASN A 121 -0.25 -5.70 -2.03
N VAL A 122 0.19 -5.38 -3.25
CA VAL A 122 -0.56 -5.67 -4.47
C VAL A 122 0.27 -6.54 -5.39
N THR A 123 -0.32 -7.64 -5.82
CA THR A 123 0.27 -8.53 -6.81
C THR A 123 -0.71 -8.78 -7.94
N SER A 124 -0.21 -9.04 -9.14
CA SER A 124 -1.05 -9.36 -10.30
C SER A 124 -0.63 -10.66 -10.96
N SER A 125 -1.61 -11.35 -11.55
CA SER A 125 -1.32 -12.47 -12.45
C SER A 125 -0.79 -11.96 -13.80
N ILE A 126 -0.20 -12.85 -14.57
CA ILE A 126 0.11 -12.58 -15.98
C ILE A 126 -1.16 -12.15 -16.70
N PRO A 127 -1.12 -11.07 -17.52
CA PRO A 127 -2.26 -10.60 -18.29
C PRO A 127 -2.77 -11.66 -19.26
N LYS A 128 -4.08 -11.84 -19.31
CA LYS A 128 -4.75 -12.66 -20.33
C LYS A 128 -5.33 -11.76 -21.40
N PHE A 129 -4.93 -12.01 -22.64
CA PHE A 129 -5.44 -11.29 -23.81
C PHE A 129 -6.70 -11.96 -24.36
N SER A 130 -7.65 -11.17 -24.78
CA SER A 130 -8.78 -11.63 -25.57
C SER A 130 -9.09 -10.60 -26.65
N GLY A 131 -9.20 -11.05 -27.89
CA GLY A 131 -9.53 -10.22 -29.05
C GLY A 131 -10.89 -10.59 -29.63
N GLY A 132 -11.67 -9.60 -30.07
CA GLY A 132 -12.83 -9.73 -30.92
C GLY A 132 -12.59 -8.96 -32.22
N PHE A 133 -13.57 -9.00 -33.15
CA PHE A 133 -13.42 -8.37 -34.45
C PHE A 133 -13.17 -6.84 -34.38
N PHE A 134 -13.68 -6.17 -33.32
CA PHE A 134 -13.57 -4.73 -33.12
C PHE A 134 -13.02 -4.32 -31.74
N THR A 135 -12.66 -5.28 -30.87
CA THR A 135 -12.21 -4.99 -29.53
C THR A 135 -11.04 -5.87 -29.13
N ALA A 136 -10.06 -5.29 -28.46
CA ALA A 136 -9.01 -6.03 -27.76
C ALA A 136 -9.12 -5.76 -26.26
N SER A 137 -8.97 -6.77 -25.44
CA SER A 137 -9.01 -6.59 -23.99
C SER A 137 -7.93 -7.38 -23.28
N GLN A 138 -7.42 -6.82 -22.20
CA GLN A 138 -6.54 -7.47 -21.25
C GLN A 138 -7.28 -7.66 -19.92
N SER A 139 -7.10 -8.82 -19.31
CA SER A 139 -7.62 -9.09 -17.97
C SER A 139 -6.53 -9.68 -17.07
N VAL A 140 -6.51 -9.25 -15.83
CA VAL A 140 -5.58 -9.70 -14.79
C VAL A 140 -6.35 -10.04 -13.53
N ASN A 141 -5.87 -11.01 -12.76
CA ASN A 141 -6.32 -11.17 -11.38
C ASN A 141 -5.37 -10.36 -10.50
N VAL A 142 -5.92 -9.43 -9.73
CA VAL A 142 -5.19 -8.58 -8.80
C VAL A 142 -5.49 -9.04 -7.39
N THR A 143 -4.46 -9.41 -6.66
CA THR A 143 -4.56 -9.76 -5.25
C THR A 143 -4.08 -8.58 -4.42
N THR A 144 -4.95 -8.11 -3.53
CA THR A 144 -4.68 -7.06 -2.54
C THR A 144 -4.61 -7.71 -1.18
N ASP A 145 -3.46 -7.66 -0.54
CA ASP A 145 -3.22 -8.14 0.82
C ASP A 145 -3.14 -6.93 1.75
N PHE A 146 -4.18 -6.71 2.53
CA PHE A 146 -4.33 -5.59 3.45
C PHE A 146 -4.08 -6.08 4.87
N ARG A 147 -3.11 -5.48 5.56
CA ARG A 147 -2.72 -5.85 6.90
C ARG A 147 -2.59 -4.60 7.77
N ILE A 148 -2.97 -4.73 9.03
CA ILE A 148 -2.74 -3.71 10.06
C ILE A 148 -1.88 -4.33 11.13
N TRP A 149 -0.66 -3.84 11.27
CA TRP A 149 0.25 -4.17 12.34
C TRP A 149 0.04 -3.21 13.50
N GLN A 150 -0.03 -3.73 14.72
CA GLN A 150 -0.10 -2.95 15.95
C GLN A 150 1.23 -3.06 16.70
N ASN A 151 1.97 -1.96 16.75
CA ASN A 151 3.32 -1.94 17.28
C ASN A 151 3.36 -2.31 18.78
N GLY A 152 2.47 -1.75 19.58
CA GLY A 152 2.40 -2.02 21.03
C GLY A 152 2.09 -3.48 21.39
N LYS A 153 1.42 -4.23 20.51
CA LYS A 153 1.14 -5.67 20.68
C LYS A 153 2.14 -6.57 19.95
N ASN A 154 2.97 -6.00 19.10
CA ASN A 154 3.91 -6.71 18.22
C ASN A 154 3.23 -7.84 17.42
N ASP A 155 2.02 -7.56 16.91
CA ASP A 155 1.22 -8.52 16.13
C ASP A 155 0.24 -7.80 15.19
N PHE A 156 -0.37 -8.58 14.28
CA PHE A 156 -1.40 -8.07 13.38
C PHE A 156 -2.72 -7.87 14.11
N ALA A 157 -3.23 -6.64 14.10
CA ALA A 157 -4.59 -6.34 14.57
C ALA A 157 -5.63 -6.82 13.56
N TYR A 158 -5.31 -6.75 12.25
CA TYR A 158 -6.24 -7.13 11.19
C TYR A 158 -5.50 -7.60 9.93
N MET A 159 -6.08 -8.59 9.23
CA MET A 159 -5.59 -9.05 7.93
C MET A 159 -6.75 -9.42 7.02
N LYS A 160 -6.68 -8.99 5.76
CA LYS A 160 -7.63 -9.34 4.70
C LYS A 160 -6.92 -9.48 3.37
N ARG A 161 -7.18 -10.58 2.68
CA ARG A 161 -6.75 -10.78 1.29
C ARG A 161 -7.97 -10.78 0.40
N SER A 162 -7.90 -10.03 -0.68
CA SER A 162 -8.93 -9.94 -1.72
C SER A 162 -8.30 -10.21 -3.08
N SER A 163 -8.96 -10.98 -3.93
CA SER A 163 -8.51 -11.22 -5.31
C SER A 163 -9.61 -10.84 -6.27
N MET A 164 -9.34 -9.83 -7.11
CA MET A 164 -10.31 -9.21 -8.00
C MET A 164 -9.84 -9.22 -9.43
N LYS A 165 -10.77 -9.52 -10.36
CA LYS A 165 -10.49 -9.42 -11.79
C LYS A 165 -10.59 -7.97 -12.25
N GLY A 166 -9.46 -7.45 -12.74
CA GLY A 166 -9.40 -6.21 -13.50
C GLY A 166 -9.49 -6.49 -15.00
N LYS A 167 -10.11 -5.59 -15.76
CA LYS A 167 -10.22 -5.68 -17.22
C LYS A 167 -10.05 -4.30 -17.83
N SER A 168 -9.20 -4.20 -18.85
CA SER A 168 -9.08 -3.05 -19.73
C SER A 168 -9.47 -3.46 -21.14
N THR A 169 -10.34 -2.69 -21.78
CA THR A 169 -10.83 -2.96 -23.15
C THR A 169 -10.60 -1.71 -23.97
N THR A 170 -10.06 -1.90 -25.18
CA THR A 170 -9.91 -0.85 -26.19
C THR A 170 -10.80 -1.17 -27.38
N VAL A 171 -11.56 -0.20 -27.83
CA VAL A 171 -12.32 -0.28 -29.10
C VAL A 171 -11.32 0.01 -30.21
N TYR A 172 -11.35 -0.81 -31.23
CA TYR A 172 -10.32 -0.90 -32.26
C TYR A 172 -10.00 0.45 -32.95
N ALA A 173 -8.77 0.88 -32.80
CA ALA A 173 -7.99 1.68 -33.73
C ALA A 173 -6.50 1.29 -33.59
N GLY A 174 -6.21 -0.02 -33.45
CA GLY A 174 -4.83 -0.54 -33.37
C GLY A 174 -4.23 -0.62 -31.96
N GLY A 175 -5.01 -0.41 -30.89
CA GLY A 175 -4.55 -0.49 -29.50
C GLY A 175 -4.97 -1.78 -28.78
N VAL A 176 -4.05 -2.36 -28.02
CA VAL A 176 -4.34 -3.43 -27.05
C VAL A 176 -4.65 -2.75 -25.71
N GLY A 177 -5.70 -3.21 -25.00
CA GLY A 177 -6.01 -2.68 -23.66
C GLY A 177 -4.77 -2.73 -22.75
N SER A 178 -4.62 -1.74 -21.86
CA SER A 178 -3.46 -1.64 -20.97
C SER A 178 -3.55 -2.62 -19.79
N SER A 179 -2.48 -3.37 -19.53
CA SER A 179 -2.35 -4.23 -18.34
C SER A 179 -2.36 -3.41 -17.06
N THR A 180 -1.68 -2.26 -17.03
CA THR A 180 -1.64 -1.35 -15.88
C THR A 180 -3.04 -0.83 -15.53
N HIS A 181 -3.83 -0.39 -16.49
CA HIS A 181 -5.23 -0.01 -16.26
C HIS A 181 -6.10 -1.17 -15.77
N ALA A 182 -5.83 -2.40 -16.23
CA ALA A 182 -6.53 -3.57 -15.71
C ALA A 182 -6.15 -3.84 -14.26
N ILE A 183 -4.87 -3.67 -13.89
CA ILE A 183 -4.39 -3.80 -12.51
C ILE A 183 -5.04 -2.74 -11.62
N GLU A 184 -5.04 -1.48 -12.01
CA GLU A 184 -5.66 -0.38 -11.27
C GLU A 184 -7.16 -0.61 -11.00
N LYS A 185 -7.90 -1.10 -12.02
CA LYS A 185 -9.31 -1.48 -11.86
C LYS A 185 -9.51 -2.66 -10.91
N GLY A 186 -8.62 -3.64 -10.95
CA GLY A 186 -8.63 -4.77 -10.03
C GLY A 186 -8.35 -4.34 -8.60
N LEU A 187 -7.34 -3.50 -8.40
CA LEU A 187 -7.01 -2.91 -7.10
C LEU A 187 -8.18 -2.10 -6.54
N LYS A 188 -8.77 -1.21 -7.33
CA LYS A 188 -9.94 -0.42 -6.89
C LYS A 188 -11.06 -1.31 -6.36
N LYS A 189 -11.37 -2.42 -7.04
CA LYS A 189 -12.35 -3.39 -6.54
C LYS A 189 -11.89 -4.08 -5.25
N GLY A 190 -10.59 -4.41 -5.15
CA GLY A 190 -10.00 -4.99 -3.94
C GLY A 190 -10.14 -4.06 -2.74
N LEU A 191 -9.86 -2.77 -2.92
CA LEU A 191 -10.03 -1.73 -1.90
C LEU A 191 -11.51 -1.57 -1.50
N GLN A 192 -12.45 -1.64 -2.44
CA GLN A 192 -13.89 -1.62 -2.13
C GLN A 192 -14.34 -2.83 -1.28
N GLU A 193 -13.73 -4.01 -1.47
CA GLU A 193 -14.01 -5.16 -0.60
C GLU A 193 -13.43 -4.98 0.80
N ILE A 194 -12.29 -4.28 0.92
CA ILE A 194 -11.71 -3.90 2.21
C ILE A 194 -12.58 -2.86 2.91
N GLU A 195 -13.10 -1.86 2.19
CA GLU A 195 -14.00 -0.83 2.70
C GLU A 195 -15.27 -1.44 3.36
N LYS A 196 -15.82 -2.52 2.81
CA LYS A 196 -16.97 -3.24 3.41
C LYS A 196 -16.67 -3.83 4.79
N GLU A 197 -15.40 -4.07 5.10
CA GLU A 197 -14.96 -4.58 6.39
C GLU A 197 -14.65 -3.44 7.40
N ALA A 198 -14.93 -2.18 7.07
CA ALA A 198 -14.62 -1.02 7.90
C ALA A 198 -15.04 -1.16 9.39
N PRO A 199 -16.21 -1.71 9.74
CA PRO A 199 -16.58 -1.90 11.14
C PRO A 199 -15.62 -2.85 11.88
N LYS A 200 -15.18 -3.94 11.23
CA LYS A 200 -14.24 -4.90 11.81
C LYS A 200 -12.84 -4.30 11.96
N ILE A 201 -12.41 -3.53 10.94
CA ILE A 201 -11.12 -2.85 10.95
C ILE A 201 -11.06 -1.87 12.13
N ARG A 202 -12.09 -1.02 12.29
CA ARG A 202 -12.16 -0.08 13.43
C ARG A 202 -12.19 -0.80 14.78
N ALA A 203 -12.96 -1.87 14.90
CA ALA A 203 -13.01 -2.66 16.14
C ALA A 203 -11.63 -3.26 16.47
N ALA A 204 -10.89 -3.74 15.49
CA ALA A 204 -9.57 -4.33 15.68
C ALA A 204 -8.49 -3.30 16.10
N MET A 205 -8.65 -2.04 15.72
CA MET A 205 -7.71 -0.97 16.11
C MET A 205 -8.07 -0.29 17.44
N ASN A 206 -9.32 -0.42 17.90
CA ASN A 206 -9.78 0.16 19.17
C ASN A 206 -9.69 -0.83 20.35
N GLY A 207 -9.34 -2.07 20.13
CA GLY A 207 -9.14 -3.12 21.14
C GLY A 207 -7.68 -3.38 21.41
#